data_bf152984964559cf3b5c5541a4e1f4f4
#
_entry.id   bf152984964559cf3b5c5541a4e1f4f4
#
_cell.length_a   1.000
_cell.length_b   1.000
_cell.length_c   1.000
_cell.angle_alpha   90.00
_cell.angle_beta   90.00
_cell.angle_gamma   90.00
#
_symmetry.space_group_name_H-M   'P 1'
#
loop_
_entity.id
_entity.type
_entity.pdbx_description
1 polymer ?
#
loop_
_entity_poly.entity_id
_entity_poly.type
_entity_poly.pdbx_seq_one_letter_code
_entity_poly.pdbx_strand_id
1 'polypeptide(L)' 'MTPLLWAQTSNNLGAACFALAKRTNEDYLLQEAAACFQGAIQVFRQLRGQKKREKVIAQNLLRVEQMLNEDEDAA' A
#
# COMPACT_ATOMS: atom_id res chain seq x y z
N MET A 1 -2.84 -3.28 20.36
CA MET A 1 -2.42 -3.94 19.10
C MET A 1 -0.90 -3.87 18.98
N THR A 2 -0.24 -4.95 18.63
CA THR A 2 1.20 -4.94 18.45
C THR A 2 1.56 -4.23 17.15
N PRO A 3 2.77 -3.64 17.05
CA PRO A 3 3.21 -3.01 15.79
C PRO A 3 3.16 -3.97 14.60
N LEU A 4 3.55 -5.23 14.78
CA LEU A 4 3.50 -6.21 13.70
C LEU A 4 2.09 -6.45 13.21
N LEU A 5 1.14 -6.63 14.13
CA LEU A 5 -0.27 -6.86 13.78
C LEU A 5 -0.86 -5.63 13.08
N TRP A 6 -0.53 -4.43 13.57
CA TRP A 6 -0.97 -3.19 12.94
C TRP A 6 -0.46 -3.09 11.50
N ALA A 7 0.83 -3.39 11.29
CA ALA A 7 1.44 -3.32 9.96
C ALA A 7 0.83 -4.36 9.01
N GLN A 8 0.58 -5.58 9.48
CA GLN A 8 -0.08 -6.60 8.68
C GLN A 8 -1.51 -6.20 8.30
N THR A 9 -2.25 -5.64 9.26
CA THR A 9 -3.61 -5.16 9.02
C THR A 9 -3.62 -4.00 8.02
N SER A 10 -2.69 -3.06 8.17
CA SER A 10 -2.56 -1.94 7.23
C SER A 10 -2.22 -2.42 5.82
N ASN A 11 -1.32 -3.40 5.70
CA ASN A 11 -1.00 -4.00 4.41
C ASN A 11 -2.23 -4.66 3.78
N ASN A 12 -2.99 -5.41 4.56
CA ASN A 12 -4.20 -6.08 4.07
C ASN A 12 -5.25 -5.06 3.62
N LEU A 13 -5.42 -4.00 4.39
CA LEU A 13 -6.34 -2.93 4.03
C LEU A 13 -5.89 -2.23 2.74
N GLY A 14 -4.59 -1.95 2.61
CA GLY A 14 -4.04 -1.38 1.39
C GLY A 14 -4.29 -2.25 0.18
N ALA A 15 -4.09 -3.56 0.32
CA ALA A 15 -4.36 -4.51 -0.76
C ALA A 15 -5.84 -4.53 -1.15
N ALA A 16 -6.73 -4.48 -0.18
CA ALA A 16 -8.18 -4.44 -0.43
C ALA A 16 -8.57 -3.14 -1.14
N CYS A 17 -8.05 -2.00 -0.70
CA CYS A 17 -8.28 -0.71 -1.34
C CYS A 17 -7.77 -0.71 -2.79
N PHE A 18 -6.59 -1.29 -3.02
CA PHE A 18 -6.01 -1.37 -4.35
C PHE A 18 -6.87 -2.24 -5.28
N ALA A 19 -7.31 -3.40 -4.80
CA ALA A 19 -8.17 -4.28 -5.57
C ALA A 19 -9.48 -3.60 -5.94
N LEU A 20 -10.08 -2.89 -4.98
CA LEU A 20 -11.32 -2.16 -5.23
C LEU A 20 -11.10 -1.00 -6.20
N ALA A 21 -9.99 -0.28 -6.08
CA ALA A 21 -9.64 0.82 -6.98
C ALA A 21 -9.54 0.36 -8.44
N LYS A 22 -8.97 -0.82 -8.67
CA LYS A 22 -8.85 -1.38 -10.02
C LYS A 22 -10.20 -1.70 -10.63
N ARG A 23 -11.21 -1.98 -9.80
CA ARG A 23 -12.57 -2.30 -10.27
C ARG A 23 -13.42 -1.04 -10.46
N THR A 24 -13.21 -0.01 -9.67
CA THR A 24 -14.06 1.19 -9.66
C THR A 24 -13.42 2.41 -10.33
N ASN A 25 -12.11 2.38 -10.59
CA ASN A 25 -11.34 3.50 -11.13
C ASN A 25 -11.41 4.76 -10.26
N GLU A 26 -11.56 4.59 -8.93
CA GLU A 26 -11.64 5.73 -8.02
C GLU A 26 -10.28 6.05 -7.40
N ASP A 27 -9.76 7.25 -7.70
CA ASP A 27 -8.41 7.67 -7.28
C ASP A 27 -8.27 7.74 -5.76
N TYR A 28 -9.34 8.08 -5.04
CA TYR A 28 -9.23 8.17 -3.59
C TYR A 28 -8.89 6.81 -2.96
N LEU A 29 -9.31 5.71 -3.58
CA LEU A 29 -8.96 4.37 -3.11
C LEU A 29 -7.49 4.05 -3.36
N LEU A 30 -6.92 4.55 -4.45
CA LEU A 30 -5.48 4.44 -4.69
C LEU A 30 -4.69 5.23 -3.66
N GLN A 31 -5.16 6.43 -3.31
CA GLN A 31 -4.52 7.26 -2.28
C GLN A 31 -4.59 6.59 -0.90
N GLU A 32 -5.72 5.98 -0.56
CA GLU A 32 -5.86 5.22 0.68
C GLU A 32 -4.93 4.00 0.70
N ALA A 33 -4.85 3.27 -0.42
CA ALA A 33 -3.94 2.14 -0.54
C ALA A 33 -2.48 2.58 -0.33
N ALA A 34 -2.09 3.68 -0.96
CA ALA A 34 -0.73 4.22 -0.82
C ALA A 34 -0.43 4.57 0.64
N ALA A 35 -1.36 5.22 1.33
CA ALA A 35 -1.18 5.59 2.74
C ALA A 35 -1.03 4.35 3.61
N CYS A 36 -1.85 3.32 3.39
CA CYS A 36 -1.77 2.06 4.14
C CYS A 36 -0.44 1.36 3.91
N PHE A 37 0.01 1.28 2.66
CA PHE A 37 1.28 0.64 2.35
C PHE A 37 2.47 1.41 2.93
N GLN A 38 2.47 2.74 2.85
CA GLN A 38 3.53 3.57 3.43
C GLN A 38 3.63 3.37 4.93
N GLY A 39 2.49 3.37 5.63
CA GLY A 39 2.46 3.13 7.07
C GLY A 39 2.99 1.75 7.43
N ALA A 40 2.58 0.72 6.70
CA ALA A 40 3.05 -0.65 6.92
C ALA A 40 4.56 -0.77 6.69
N ILE A 41 5.09 -0.16 5.63
CA ILE A 41 6.52 -0.19 5.32
C ILE A 41 7.32 0.42 6.46
N GLN A 42 6.90 1.58 6.97
CA GLN A 42 7.61 2.26 8.06
C GLN A 42 7.72 1.38 9.30
N VAL A 43 6.66 0.66 9.64
CA VAL A 43 6.68 -0.25 10.79
C VAL A 43 7.56 -1.46 10.52
N PHE A 44 7.43 -2.09 9.34
CA PHE A 44 8.24 -3.27 9.02
C PHE A 44 9.73 -2.94 8.97
N ARG A 45 10.13 -1.73 8.57
CA ARG A 45 11.54 -1.30 8.60
C ARG A 45 12.12 -1.29 9.99
N GLN A 46 11.30 -1.01 10.99
CA GLN A 46 11.74 -0.96 12.38
C GLN A 46 11.76 -2.33 13.04
N LEU A 47 11.16 -3.35 12.40
CA LEU A 47 11.07 -4.69 12.93
C LEU A 47 12.14 -5.57 12.30
N ARG A 48 12.85 -6.35 13.14
CA ARG A 48 13.86 -7.28 12.66
C ARG A 48 13.21 -8.43 11.88
N GLY A 49 13.89 -8.86 10.82
CA GLY A 49 13.47 -10.05 10.07
C GLY A 49 12.31 -9.83 9.10
N GLN A 50 11.94 -8.58 8.83
CA GLN A 50 10.78 -8.27 7.99
C GLN A 50 11.15 -7.71 6.60
N LYS A 51 12.40 -7.88 6.17
CA LYS A 51 12.84 -7.31 4.88
C LYS A 51 12.08 -7.85 3.69
N LYS A 52 11.71 -9.13 3.69
CA LYS A 52 10.94 -9.71 2.58
C LYS A 52 9.56 -9.08 2.47
N ARG A 53 8.87 -8.89 3.61
CA ARG A 53 7.56 -8.25 3.64
C ARG A 53 7.66 -6.79 3.21
N GLU A 54 8.68 -6.09 3.68
CA GLU A 54 8.94 -4.71 3.29
C GLU A 54 9.07 -4.59 1.77
N LYS A 55 9.85 -5.48 1.14
CA LYS A 55 10.03 -5.47 -0.32
C LYS A 55 8.73 -5.70 -1.08
N VAL A 56 7.93 -6.67 -0.64
CA VAL A 56 6.66 -6.98 -1.29
C VAL A 56 5.72 -5.78 -1.22
N ILE A 57 5.64 -5.15 -0.05
CA ILE A 57 4.77 -4.00 0.15
C ILE A 57 5.26 -2.80 -0.66
N ALA A 58 6.59 -2.59 -0.73
CA ALA A 58 7.17 -1.53 -1.54
C ALA A 58 6.84 -1.71 -3.02
N GLN A 59 6.84 -2.93 -3.53
CA GLN A 59 6.42 -3.21 -4.90
C GLN A 59 4.95 -2.89 -5.12
N ASN A 60 4.09 -3.24 -4.16
CA ASN A 60 2.67 -2.91 -4.24
C ASN A 60 2.45 -1.39 -4.22
N LEU A 61 3.19 -0.68 -3.36
CA LEU A 61 3.13 0.77 -3.31
C LEU A 61 3.54 1.39 -4.66
N LEU A 62 4.61 0.87 -5.27
CA LEU A 62 5.06 1.36 -6.57
C LEU A 62 3.97 1.21 -7.63
N ARG A 63 3.26 0.09 -7.63
CA ARG A 63 2.15 -0.13 -8.57
C ARG A 63 1.04 0.88 -8.37
N VAL A 64 0.69 1.18 -7.12
CA VAL A 64 -0.32 2.19 -6.79
C VAL A 64 0.12 3.56 -7.29
N GLU A 65 1.36 3.94 -7.04
CA GLU A 65 1.91 5.22 -7.46
C GLU A 65 1.94 5.34 -8.98
N GLN A 66 2.27 4.27 -9.69
CA GLN A 66 2.23 4.24 -11.15
C GLN A 66 0.82 4.47 -11.67
N MET A 67 -0.18 3.83 -11.07
CA MET A 67 -1.57 4.04 -11.48
C MET A 67 -2.03 5.47 -11.20
N LEU A 68 -1.64 6.06 -10.09
CA LEU A 68 -1.95 7.46 -9.80
C LEU A 68 -1.32 8.41 -10.81
N ASN A 69 -0.07 8.16 -11.20
CA ASN A 69 0.62 8.96 -12.20
C ASN A 69 -0.02 8.82 -13.59
N GLU A 70 -0.43 7.61 -13.97
CA GLU A 70 -1.13 7.39 -15.23
C GLU A 70 -2.45 8.14 -15.29
N ASP A 71 -3.20 8.16 -14.19
CA ASP A 71 -4.46 8.90 -14.11
C ASP A 71 -4.23 10.41 -14.25
N GLU A 72 -3.18 10.93 -13.65
CA GLU A 72 -2.79 12.35 -13.79
C GLU A 72 -2.42 12.68 -15.24
N ASP A 73 -1.64 11.80 -15.89
CA ASP A 73 -1.22 12.00 -17.27
C ASP A 73 -2.38 11.90 -18.25
N ALA A 74 -3.39 11.09 -17.92
CA ALA A 74 -4.58 10.93 -18.76
C ALA A 74 -5.54 12.11 -18.65
N ALA A 75 -5.42 12.88 -17.60
CA ALA A 75 -6.27 14.05 -17.39
C ALA A 75 -5.73 15.25 -18.18
#